data_46ab68ea315d953c221bdfe58d503175
#
_entry.id   46ab68ea315d953c221bdfe58d503175
#
_cell.length_a   1.000
_cell.length_b   1.000
_cell.length_c   1.000
_cell.angle_alpha   90.00
_cell.angle_beta   90.00
_cell.angle_gamma   90.00
#
_symmetry.space_group_name_H-M   'P 1'
#
loop_
_entity.id
_entity.type
_entity.pdbx_description
1 polymer ?
#
loop_
_entity_poly.entity_id
_entity_poly.type
_entity_poly.pdbx_seq_one_letter_code
_entity_poly.pdbx_strand_id
1 'polypeptide(L)'
;MEILDVERIERKCYNFNSNKKINVLINRMGGGEKMDERIWTIAEILDKSGPMTADELAAQLKLSGKTVRSLIKTYAKEMQENGFCITAKPGRGFGIEITDAQTYVSGSKPQQGEQTGIPQDAQERIQRLRQYLLEKDGYSKLDDLSEQFFVSRRSISNDLREVERQLAEYGLSIRRKPGYGICVVGSETNRRICIAAQRDESRPVEQQIQELVSRVLEKEKFAMSTMALDNLAVHLEVAVERIRTGHAIESSDGMQADLPERILEVASHIAVQIENMTGVAFPLPEVCYIAMHLNGKQMYRANAMTSDENLVIPQEVNHIVSDMIEHIYEAFRIDFRDNLELRMGLCMHMVPLLARIKSGMRMKNPILQDIKREYPLAYEMATQACSVLRNVSPNPIKEDEIGYIAVSFALALERQKAKEWAPKNILIVCASGKGSAQLLAYRYQQKFGKNLGQVQTCDVIGLRSVNFSKIDYVFSTVPIPIYVPVPIRQIQFFPTEKELTQMKKLLMQGKKGTVEEYFSPELFLPHLNCETREQVLEQMCRFVCGKKKAAG
;
A
#
# COMPACT_ATOMS: atom_id res chain seq x y z
N MET A 1 27.43 55.73 5.76
CA MET A 1 27.70 56.31 4.47
C MET A 1 28.05 55.15 3.55
N GLU A 2 27.16 54.64 2.73
CA GLU A 2 26.11 55.20 1.89
C GLU A 2 24.91 54.25 1.84
N ILE A 3 23.73 54.80 2.02
CA ILE A 3 22.44 54.19 1.75
C ILE A 3 22.22 54.38 0.24
N LEU A 4 22.28 53.35 -0.55
CA LEU A 4 21.95 53.36 -1.97
C LEU A 4 20.60 52.71 -2.21
N ASP A 5 19.62 53.57 -2.29
CA ASP A 5 18.50 53.66 -3.24
C ASP A 5 17.80 52.35 -3.66
N VAL A 6 16.94 51.86 -2.75
CA VAL A 6 15.99 50.74 -3.01
C VAL A 6 14.84 51.20 -3.93
N GLU A 7 14.53 52.50 -3.97
CA GLU A 7 13.43 53.04 -4.82
C GLU A 7 13.71 53.04 -6.32
N ARG A 8 14.94 52.82 -6.75
CA ARG A 8 15.30 52.81 -8.19
C ARG A 8 15.17 51.46 -8.84
N ILE A 9 15.02 50.41 -8.05
CA ILE A 9 14.83 49.00 -8.51
C ILE A 9 13.36 48.69 -8.72
N GLU A 10 12.46 49.28 -7.92
CA GLU A 10 11.01 49.01 -8.05
C GLU A 10 10.36 49.67 -9.27
N ARG A 11 10.91 50.70 -9.85
CA ARG A 11 10.35 51.33 -11.07
C ARG A 11 10.75 50.70 -12.40
N LYS A 12 11.62 49.69 -12.41
CA LYS A 12 11.99 48.94 -13.64
C LYS A 12 11.22 47.62 -13.81
N CYS A 13 10.45 47.18 -12.84
CA CYS A 13 9.67 45.93 -12.92
C CYS A 13 8.22 46.10 -13.38
N TYR A 14 7.73 47.31 -13.63
CA TYR A 14 6.32 47.59 -13.96
C TYR A 14 6.00 47.80 -15.42
N ASN A 15 6.87 47.43 -16.36
CA ASN A 15 6.55 47.51 -17.79
C ASN A 15 7.17 46.37 -18.58
N PHE A 16 6.66 45.15 -18.38
CA PHE A 16 6.93 44.07 -19.33
C PHE A 16 5.69 43.20 -19.52
N ASN A 17 4.70 43.80 -20.21
CA ASN A 17 3.58 43.09 -20.75
C ASN A 17 3.96 42.59 -22.16
N SER A 18 4.76 41.50 -22.22
CA SER A 18 5.06 40.79 -23.46
C SER A 18 5.42 39.33 -23.23
N ASN A 19 4.58 38.64 -22.43
CA ASN A 19 4.67 37.20 -22.18
C ASN A 19 4.43 36.30 -23.41
N LYS A 20 4.17 36.92 -24.60
CA LYS A 20 4.05 36.13 -25.85
C LYS A 20 5.37 35.87 -26.58
N LYS A 21 6.43 36.66 -26.31
CA LYS A 21 7.72 36.46 -26.98
C LYS A 21 8.74 35.65 -26.16
N ILE A 22 8.60 35.59 -24.85
CA ILE A 22 9.48 34.79 -23.98
C ILE A 22 9.12 33.31 -24.04
N ASN A 23 7.82 32.95 -24.11
CA ASN A 23 7.41 31.55 -24.32
C ASN A 23 7.83 30.98 -25.69
N VAL A 24 8.04 31.84 -26.70
CA VAL A 24 8.56 31.43 -28.03
C VAL A 24 10.08 31.23 -27.99
N LEU A 25 10.80 31.87 -27.06
CA LEU A 25 12.26 31.71 -26.93
C LEU A 25 12.66 30.57 -25.97
N ILE A 26 11.86 30.28 -24.95
CA ILE A 26 12.10 29.14 -24.07
C ILE A 26 11.75 27.81 -24.77
N ASN A 27 10.74 27.81 -25.65
CA ASN A 27 10.46 26.66 -26.53
C ASN A 27 11.48 26.45 -27.66
N ARG A 28 12.49 27.34 -27.79
CA ARG A 28 13.58 27.18 -28.77
C ARG A 28 14.90 26.66 -28.20
N MET A 29 14.98 26.47 -26.88
CA MET A 29 16.18 25.92 -26.24
C MET A 29 15.86 24.72 -25.34
N GLY A 30 15.55 23.60 -25.96
CA GLY A 30 15.51 22.32 -25.28
C GLY A 30 14.13 21.62 -25.26
N GLY A 31 13.95 20.68 -26.15
CA GLY A 31 12.82 19.77 -26.16
C GLY A 31 12.06 19.78 -27.48
N GLY A 32 12.62 19.22 -28.54
CA GLY A 32 11.84 18.83 -29.71
C GLY A 32 10.73 17.88 -29.27
N GLU A 33 9.46 18.25 -29.52
CA GLU A 33 8.35 17.32 -29.35
C GLU A 33 8.68 16.03 -30.12
N LYS A 34 8.83 14.91 -29.42
CA LYS A 34 9.10 13.61 -30.07
C LYS A 34 7.89 13.25 -30.91
N MET A 35 8.14 12.90 -32.16
CA MET A 35 7.13 12.46 -33.13
C MET A 35 6.44 11.18 -32.63
N ASP A 36 5.12 11.09 -32.77
CA ASP A 36 4.28 9.97 -32.36
C ASP A 36 4.75 8.63 -33.01
N GLU A 37 4.90 7.59 -32.21
CA GLU A 37 5.38 6.26 -32.65
C GLU A 37 4.53 5.67 -33.78
N ARG A 38 3.24 6.02 -33.84
CA ARG A 38 2.36 5.59 -34.94
C ARG A 38 2.67 6.26 -36.27
N ILE A 39 3.25 7.45 -36.28
CA ILE A 39 3.77 8.04 -37.52
C ILE A 39 4.92 7.19 -38.06
N TRP A 40 5.78 6.68 -37.16
CA TRP A 40 6.81 5.72 -37.54
C TRP A 40 6.20 4.42 -38.07
N THR A 41 5.17 3.89 -37.39
CA THR A 41 4.45 2.69 -37.84
C THR A 41 3.76 2.93 -39.18
N ILE A 42 3.12 4.09 -39.39
CA ILE A 42 2.53 4.48 -40.67
C ILE A 42 3.63 4.57 -41.75
N ALA A 43 4.77 5.19 -41.43
CA ALA A 43 5.91 5.32 -42.34
C ALA A 43 6.45 3.93 -42.76
N GLU A 44 6.65 3.01 -41.81
CA GLU A 44 7.09 1.64 -42.09
C GLU A 44 6.09 0.84 -42.93
N ILE A 45 4.79 0.98 -42.66
CA ILE A 45 3.75 0.32 -43.46
C ILE A 45 3.77 0.85 -44.90
N LEU A 46 3.86 2.17 -45.08
CA LEU A 46 3.90 2.80 -46.39
C LEU A 46 5.20 2.50 -47.15
N ASP A 47 6.32 2.35 -46.47
CA ASP A 47 7.61 1.97 -47.04
C ASP A 47 7.61 0.52 -47.53
N LYS A 48 7.02 -0.41 -46.75
CA LYS A 48 6.94 -1.84 -47.09
C LYS A 48 5.85 -2.17 -48.09
N SER A 49 4.68 -1.56 -47.98
CA SER A 49 3.46 -1.93 -48.71
C SER A 49 3.09 -0.97 -49.85
N GLY A 50 3.80 0.15 -49.96
CA GLY A 50 3.50 1.22 -50.91
C GLY A 50 2.31 2.11 -50.51
N PRO A 51 1.81 2.95 -51.44
CA PRO A 51 0.74 3.90 -51.15
C PRO A 51 -0.57 3.22 -50.72
N MET A 52 -1.19 3.70 -49.62
CA MET A 52 -2.42 3.17 -49.04
C MET A 52 -3.41 4.30 -48.72
N THR A 53 -4.70 3.98 -48.73
CA THR A 53 -5.74 4.91 -48.31
C THR A 53 -5.75 5.09 -46.80
N ALA A 54 -6.32 6.21 -46.29
CA ALA A 54 -6.45 6.44 -44.85
C ALA A 54 -7.27 5.34 -44.14
N ASP A 55 -8.22 4.73 -44.86
CA ASP A 55 -9.08 3.72 -44.27
C ASP A 55 -8.41 2.33 -44.23
N GLU A 56 -7.53 2.02 -45.17
CA GLU A 56 -6.65 0.83 -45.14
C GLU A 56 -5.61 0.92 -44.02
N LEU A 57 -4.95 2.08 -43.88
CA LEU A 57 -4.04 2.38 -42.76
C LEU A 57 -4.76 2.29 -41.42
N ALA A 58 -5.97 2.85 -41.34
CA ALA A 58 -6.81 2.81 -40.16
C ALA A 58 -7.17 1.39 -39.72
N ALA A 59 -7.48 0.51 -40.69
CA ALA A 59 -7.79 -0.91 -40.44
C ALA A 59 -6.58 -1.65 -39.82
N GLN A 60 -5.37 -1.42 -40.36
CA GLN A 60 -4.15 -2.05 -39.85
C GLN A 60 -3.76 -1.54 -38.45
N LEU A 61 -3.99 -0.25 -38.17
CA LEU A 61 -3.62 0.41 -36.92
C LEU A 61 -4.76 0.39 -35.88
N LYS A 62 -5.93 -0.22 -36.20
CA LYS A 62 -7.15 -0.17 -35.37
C LYS A 62 -7.57 1.26 -35.01
N LEU A 63 -7.42 2.20 -35.94
CA LEU A 63 -7.76 3.60 -35.79
C LEU A 63 -8.94 4.00 -36.70
N SER A 64 -9.36 5.26 -36.65
CA SER A 64 -10.28 5.82 -37.67
C SER A 64 -9.50 6.48 -38.80
N GLY A 65 -10.03 6.48 -40.03
CA GLY A 65 -9.42 7.18 -41.15
C GLY A 65 -9.24 8.69 -40.91
N LYS A 66 -10.14 9.29 -40.09
CA LYS A 66 -10.02 10.69 -39.64
C LYS A 66 -8.80 10.88 -38.73
N THR A 67 -8.54 9.92 -37.84
CA THR A 67 -7.38 9.93 -36.93
C THR A 67 -6.07 9.84 -37.70
N VAL A 68 -5.99 8.95 -38.69
CA VAL A 68 -4.81 8.82 -39.56
C VAL A 68 -4.49 10.13 -40.29
N ARG A 69 -5.51 10.78 -40.90
CA ARG A 69 -5.34 12.07 -41.58
C ARG A 69 -4.88 13.17 -40.63
N SER A 70 -5.44 13.21 -39.40
CA SER A 70 -5.05 14.19 -38.38
C SER A 70 -3.62 13.99 -37.94
N LEU A 71 -3.18 12.76 -37.65
CA LEU A 71 -1.81 12.41 -37.30
C LEU A 71 -0.81 12.89 -38.34
N ILE A 72 -1.01 12.52 -39.62
CA ILE A 72 -0.13 12.90 -40.73
C ILE A 72 -0.04 14.43 -40.86
N LYS A 73 -1.16 15.13 -40.66
CA LYS A 73 -1.17 16.60 -40.73
C LYS A 73 -0.47 17.24 -39.54
N THR A 74 -0.67 16.74 -38.35
CA THR A 74 -0.12 17.29 -37.10
C THR A 74 1.41 17.19 -37.08
N TYR A 75 1.95 16.04 -37.47
CA TYR A 75 3.39 15.74 -37.40
C TYR A 75 4.15 16.00 -38.72
N ALA A 76 3.56 16.76 -39.64
CA ALA A 76 4.18 17.03 -40.95
C ALA A 76 5.57 17.66 -40.87
N LYS A 77 5.80 18.52 -39.88
CA LYS A 77 7.08 19.20 -39.68
C LYS A 77 8.13 18.29 -39.06
N GLU A 78 7.73 17.54 -38.05
CA GLU A 78 8.58 16.59 -37.35
C GLU A 78 9.00 15.43 -38.28
N MET A 79 8.14 14.99 -39.20
CA MET A 79 8.50 14.02 -40.24
C MET A 79 9.63 14.53 -41.10
N GLN A 80 9.57 15.80 -41.56
CA GLN A 80 10.64 16.42 -42.36
C GLN A 80 11.96 16.53 -41.59
N GLU A 81 11.90 16.89 -40.32
CA GLU A 81 13.06 16.94 -39.42
C GLU A 81 13.69 15.56 -39.20
N ASN A 82 12.91 14.48 -39.32
CA ASN A 82 13.35 13.09 -39.22
C ASN A 82 13.62 12.42 -40.59
N GLY A 83 13.77 13.20 -41.64
CA GLY A 83 14.26 12.76 -42.95
C GLY A 83 13.24 12.06 -43.84
N PHE A 84 11.93 12.25 -43.62
CA PHE A 84 10.88 11.72 -44.49
C PHE A 84 9.63 12.61 -44.51
N CYS A 85 8.74 12.40 -45.47
CA CYS A 85 7.42 13.00 -45.50
C CYS A 85 6.38 12.04 -46.02
N ILE A 86 5.14 12.19 -45.53
CA ILE A 86 3.99 11.41 -46.00
C ILE A 86 3.10 12.33 -46.82
N THR A 87 2.98 12.04 -48.13
CA THR A 87 2.25 12.87 -49.08
C THR A 87 0.98 12.14 -49.58
N ALA A 88 -0.08 12.93 -49.86
CA ALA A 88 -1.29 12.39 -50.45
C ALA A 88 -1.11 12.27 -51.96
N LYS A 89 -1.27 11.06 -52.52
CA LYS A 89 -1.21 10.78 -53.97
C LYS A 89 -2.63 10.65 -54.54
N PRO A 90 -3.07 11.47 -55.47
CA PRO A 90 -4.41 11.42 -56.03
C PRO A 90 -4.74 10.01 -56.56
N GLY A 91 -5.87 9.44 -56.12
CA GLY A 91 -6.34 8.11 -56.48
C GLY A 91 -5.56 6.91 -55.91
N ARG A 92 -4.49 7.16 -55.11
CA ARG A 92 -3.65 6.10 -54.53
C ARG A 92 -3.50 6.17 -53.00
N GLY A 93 -4.04 7.22 -52.35
CA GLY A 93 -3.94 7.41 -50.93
C GLY A 93 -2.65 8.11 -50.49
N PHE A 94 -2.13 7.77 -49.32
CA PHE A 94 -0.90 8.32 -48.73
C PHE A 94 0.31 7.48 -49.19
N GLY A 95 1.43 8.15 -49.47
CA GLY A 95 2.71 7.53 -49.79
C GLY A 95 3.83 8.19 -49.03
N ILE A 96 4.90 7.48 -48.70
CA ILE A 96 6.10 7.98 -48.04
C ILE A 96 7.13 8.44 -49.10
N GLU A 97 7.84 9.51 -48.81
CA GLU A 97 9.00 10.00 -49.51
C GLU A 97 10.13 10.21 -48.52
N ILE A 98 11.22 9.43 -48.63
CA ILE A 98 12.39 9.55 -47.74
C ILE A 98 13.30 10.63 -48.34
N THR A 99 13.50 11.71 -47.59
CA THR A 99 14.32 12.86 -47.98
C THR A 99 15.76 12.76 -47.50
N ASP A 100 15.99 12.07 -46.34
CA ASP A 100 17.31 11.76 -45.80
C ASP A 100 17.31 10.36 -45.18
N ALA A 101 17.92 9.41 -45.89
CA ALA A 101 17.95 8.01 -45.48
C ALA A 101 18.76 7.78 -44.18
N GLN A 102 19.76 8.57 -43.87
CA GLN A 102 20.56 8.41 -42.64
C GLN A 102 19.76 8.86 -41.42
N THR A 103 19.09 9.98 -41.50
CA THR A 103 18.23 10.51 -40.44
C THR A 103 16.99 9.63 -40.23
N TYR A 104 16.38 9.10 -41.30
CA TYR A 104 15.26 8.19 -41.23
C TYR A 104 15.61 6.87 -40.52
N VAL A 105 16.74 6.24 -40.86
CA VAL A 105 17.19 4.98 -40.24
C VAL A 105 17.60 5.18 -38.78
N SER A 106 18.20 6.31 -38.40
CA SER A 106 18.56 6.59 -37.02
C SER A 106 17.34 6.93 -36.14
N GLY A 107 16.29 7.52 -36.72
CA GLY A 107 15.03 7.80 -36.03
C GLY A 107 14.11 6.59 -35.86
N SER A 108 14.24 5.57 -36.71
CA SER A 108 13.40 4.36 -36.68
C SER A 108 13.74 3.34 -35.57
N LYS A 109 14.80 3.55 -34.78
CA LYS A 109 15.11 2.72 -33.61
C LYS A 109 14.37 3.25 -32.38
N PRO A 110 13.46 2.46 -31.77
CA PRO A 110 12.81 2.86 -30.54
C PRO A 110 13.84 2.99 -29.41
N GLN A 111 14.06 4.20 -28.91
CA GLN A 111 14.72 4.41 -27.63
C GLN A 111 13.74 3.95 -26.54
N GLN A 112 14.06 2.85 -25.87
CA GLN A 112 13.35 2.41 -24.66
C GLN A 112 13.42 3.51 -23.60
N GLY A 113 12.26 4.09 -23.27
CA GLY A 113 12.08 4.92 -22.09
C GLY A 113 11.60 6.35 -22.35
N GLU A 114 10.32 6.50 -22.75
CA GLU A 114 9.43 7.58 -22.34
C GLU A 114 8.08 7.39 -23.07
N GLN A 115 7.02 7.20 -22.28
CA GLN A 115 5.66 6.94 -22.80
C GLN A 115 5.03 8.24 -23.35
N THR A 116 5.24 8.54 -24.62
CA THR A 116 4.55 9.61 -25.34
C THR A 116 3.70 9.10 -26.50
N GLY A 117 3.06 7.93 -26.32
CA GLY A 117 2.11 7.39 -27.30
C GLY A 117 0.66 7.75 -26.94
N ILE A 118 -0.25 7.78 -27.95
CA ILE A 118 -1.70 7.83 -27.69
C ILE A 118 -2.10 6.59 -26.88
N PRO A 119 -3.00 6.73 -25.88
CA PRO A 119 -3.42 5.63 -25.03
C PRO A 119 -3.87 4.41 -25.83
N GLN A 120 -3.27 3.25 -25.56
CA GLN A 120 -3.57 2.02 -26.31
C GLN A 120 -4.93 1.43 -25.94
N ASP A 121 -5.38 1.70 -24.70
CA ASP A 121 -6.68 1.23 -24.22
C ASP A 121 -7.45 2.34 -23.47
N ALA A 122 -8.65 1.99 -22.99
CA ALA A 122 -9.51 2.92 -22.25
C ALA A 122 -8.95 3.25 -20.87
N GLN A 123 -8.24 2.32 -20.22
CA GLN A 123 -7.69 2.55 -18.88
C GLN A 123 -6.50 3.52 -18.92
N GLU A 124 -5.58 3.33 -19.84
CA GLU A 124 -4.46 4.25 -20.06
C GLU A 124 -4.98 5.65 -20.43
N ARG A 125 -6.01 5.72 -21.27
CA ARG A 125 -6.63 7.01 -21.63
C ARG A 125 -7.26 7.72 -20.44
N ILE A 126 -7.99 7.00 -19.57
CA ILE A 126 -8.56 7.55 -18.35
C ILE A 126 -7.46 8.07 -17.42
N GLN A 127 -6.38 7.32 -17.26
CA GLN A 127 -5.23 7.72 -16.45
C GLN A 127 -4.59 9.00 -16.96
N ARG A 128 -4.30 9.09 -18.27
CA ARG A 128 -3.72 10.28 -18.89
C ARG A 128 -4.67 11.47 -18.86
N LEU A 129 -5.97 11.25 -19.08
CA LEU A 129 -6.99 12.32 -19.01
C LEU A 129 -7.07 12.88 -17.59
N ARG A 130 -7.02 12.04 -16.57
CA ARG A 130 -6.99 12.44 -15.16
C ARG A 130 -5.74 13.27 -14.86
N GLN A 131 -4.57 12.80 -15.27
CA GLN A 131 -3.31 13.52 -15.11
C GLN A 131 -3.35 14.91 -15.78
N TYR A 132 -3.76 14.95 -17.04
CA TYR A 132 -3.91 16.20 -17.77
C TYR A 132 -4.82 17.21 -17.06
N LEU A 133 -5.98 16.75 -16.55
CA LEU A 133 -6.92 17.63 -15.85
C LEU A 133 -6.42 18.09 -14.47
N LEU A 134 -5.56 17.31 -13.82
CA LEU A 134 -4.93 17.69 -12.55
C LEU A 134 -3.82 18.71 -12.72
N GLU A 135 -3.07 18.63 -13.81
CA GLU A 135 -1.96 19.54 -14.11
C GLU A 135 -2.41 20.85 -14.76
N LYS A 136 -3.53 20.80 -15.50
CA LYS A 136 -4.01 21.97 -16.25
C LYS A 136 -4.74 22.98 -15.40
N ASP A 137 -4.43 24.24 -15.63
CA ASP A 137 -5.16 25.35 -15.06
C ASP A 137 -6.38 25.74 -15.90
N GLY A 138 -7.47 26.04 -15.20
CA GLY A 138 -8.69 26.53 -15.82
C GLY A 138 -9.51 25.46 -16.53
N TYR A 139 -10.33 25.92 -17.49
CA TYR A 139 -11.31 25.08 -18.16
C TYR A 139 -10.76 24.46 -19.44
N SER A 140 -11.09 23.17 -19.66
CA SER A 140 -10.85 22.45 -20.92
C SER A 140 -12.16 22.16 -21.63
N LYS A 141 -12.26 22.45 -22.91
CA LYS A 141 -13.44 22.08 -23.70
C LYS A 141 -13.40 20.60 -24.06
N LEU A 142 -14.58 19.98 -24.13
CA LEU A 142 -14.67 18.55 -24.52
C LEU A 142 -14.17 18.31 -25.94
N ASP A 143 -14.32 19.29 -26.82
CA ASP A 143 -13.84 19.19 -28.20
C ASP A 143 -12.30 19.19 -28.25
N ASP A 144 -11.65 20.08 -27.49
CA ASP A 144 -10.20 20.15 -27.37
C ASP A 144 -9.65 18.81 -26.81
N LEU A 145 -10.30 18.25 -25.76
CA LEU A 145 -9.93 16.96 -25.21
C LEU A 145 -10.14 15.81 -26.22
N SER A 146 -11.24 15.83 -26.99
CA SER A 146 -11.47 14.80 -28.00
C SER A 146 -10.43 14.82 -29.11
N GLU A 147 -9.95 16.00 -29.48
CA GLU A 147 -8.85 16.17 -30.45
C GLU A 147 -7.51 15.72 -29.86
N GLN A 148 -7.20 16.16 -28.63
CA GLN A 148 -5.94 15.83 -27.96
C GLN A 148 -5.78 14.33 -27.71
N PHE A 149 -6.85 13.65 -27.30
CA PHE A 149 -6.84 12.21 -27.03
C PHE A 149 -7.24 11.34 -28.24
N PHE A 150 -7.47 11.95 -29.39
CA PHE A 150 -7.81 11.30 -30.67
C PHE A 150 -9.01 10.33 -30.58
N VAL A 151 -10.01 10.67 -29.78
CA VAL A 151 -11.24 9.89 -29.62
C VAL A 151 -12.48 10.73 -29.80
N SER A 152 -13.63 10.06 -29.91
CA SER A 152 -14.90 10.78 -30.03
C SER A 152 -15.25 11.53 -28.74
N ARG A 153 -15.99 12.64 -28.87
CA ARG A 153 -16.55 13.39 -27.72
C ARG A 153 -17.37 12.49 -26.78
N ARG A 154 -18.04 11.46 -27.32
CA ARG A 154 -18.77 10.47 -26.53
C ARG A 154 -17.83 9.61 -25.69
N SER A 155 -16.70 9.20 -26.24
CA SER A 155 -15.66 8.45 -25.51
C SER A 155 -15.11 9.26 -24.37
N ILE A 156 -14.71 10.52 -24.62
CA ILE A 156 -14.24 11.44 -23.56
C ILE A 156 -15.31 11.62 -22.47
N SER A 157 -16.57 11.77 -22.83
CA SER A 157 -17.66 11.91 -21.85
C SER A 157 -17.85 10.67 -20.97
N ASN A 158 -17.61 9.47 -21.50
CA ASN A 158 -17.63 8.24 -20.72
C ASN A 158 -16.42 8.13 -19.80
N ASP A 159 -15.22 8.41 -20.33
CA ASP A 159 -13.97 8.39 -19.56
C ASP A 159 -14.00 9.40 -18.40
N LEU A 160 -14.60 10.58 -18.62
CA LEU A 160 -14.76 11.60 -17.58
C LEU A 160 -15.61 11.15 -16.41
N ARG A 161 -16.60 10.26 -16.58
CA ARG A 161 -17.37 9.71 -15.47
C ARG A 161 -16.48 8.86 -14.55
N GLU A 162 -15.59 8.08 -15.15
CA GLU A 162 -14.66 7.28 -14.39
C GLU A 162 -13.59 8.16 -13.72
N VAL A 163 -13.06 9.16 -14.43
CA VAL A 163 -12.16 10.16 -13.84
C VAL A 163 -12.82 10.87 -12.66
N GLU A 164 -14.09 11.30 -12.79
CA GLU A 164 -14.84 11.96 -11.72
C GLU A 164 -15.01 11.06 -10.49
N ARG A 165 -15.30 9.77 -10.69
CA ARG A 165 -15.36 8.78 -9.62
C ARG A 165 -14.02 8.64 -8.89
N GLN A 166 -12.91 8.55 -9.63
CA GLN A 166 -11.57 8.44 -9.07
C GLN A 166 -11.14 9.71 -8.33
N LEU A 167 -11.44 10.89 -8.87
CA LEU A 167 -11.15 12.18 -8.23
C LEU A 167 -11.94 12.37 -6.93
N ALA A 168 -13.20 11.93 -6.88
CA ALA A 168 -14.03 12.00 -5.68
C ALA A 168 -13.41 11.27 -4.48
N GLU A 169 -12.66 10.21 -4.73
CA GLU A 169 -11.94 9.49 -3.68
C GLU A 169 -10.88 10.35 -2.96
N TYR A 170 -10.41 11.41 -3.61
CA TYR A 170 -9.42 12.38 -3.08
C TYR A 170 -10.09 13.70 -2.65
N GLY A 171 -11.43 13.75 -2.58
CA GLY A 171 -12.14 14.99 -2.27
C GLY A 171 -12.03 16.05 -3.39
N LEU A 172 -11.74 15.62 -4.61
CA LEU A 172 -11.73 16.46 -5.81
C LEU A 172 -12.99 16.23 -6.62
N SER A 173 -13.43 17.24 -7.37
CA SER A 173 -14.61 17.14 -8.23
C SER A 173 -14.39 17.84 -9.58
N ILE A 174 -15.22 17.51 -10.57
CA ILE A 174 -15.22 18.18 -11.87
C ILE A 174 -16.33 19.21 -11.90
N ARG A 175 -15.96 20.49 -12.02
CA ARG A 175 -16.91 21.58 -12.27
C ARG A 175 -17.10 21.74 -13.77
N ARG A 176 -18.38 21.82 -14.18
CA ARG A 176 -18.76 22.06 -15.59
C ARG A 176 -19.32 23.47 -15.73
N LYS A 177 -18.84 24.24 -16.70
CA LYS A 177 -19.31 25.59 -16.99
C LYS A 177 -19.72 25.69 -18.47
N PRO A 178 -21.02 25.99 -18.76
CA PRO A 178 -21.49 26.11 -20.14
C PRO A 178 -20.64 27.10 -20.95
N GLY A 179 -20.22 26.69 -22.14
CA GLY A 179 -19.38 27.51 -23.05
C GLY A 179 -17.88 27.54 -22.71
N TYR A 180 -17.49 27.18 -21.49
CA TYR A 180 -16.07 27.16 -21.05
C TYR A 180 -15.48 25.74 -21.02
N GLY A 181 -16.28 24.74 -20.65
CA GLY A 181 -15.83 23.36 -20.54
C GLY A 181 -15.82 22.85 -19.10
N ILE A 182 -14.79 22.09 -18.76
CA ILE A 182 -14.63 21.39 -17.47
C ILE A 182 -13.31 21.78 -16.80
N CYS A 183 -13.29 21.80 -15.47
CA CYS A 183 -12.08 21.94 -14.66
C CYS A 183 -12.17 21.11 -13.38
N VAL A 184 -11.03 20.69 -12.84
CA VAL A 184 -10.94 20.05 -11.53
C VAL A 184 -10.97 21.12 -10.44
N VAL A 185 -11.79 20.89 -9.41
CA VAL A 185 -11.88 21.75 -8.22
C VAL A 185 -11.68 20.94 -6.95
N GLY A 186 -11.06 21.57 -5.95
CA GLY A 186 -10.71 21.02 -4.65
C GLY A 186 -9.49 21.69 -4.06
N SER A 187 -9.03 21.28 -2.88
CA SER A 187 -7.83 21.85 -2.26
C SER A 187 -6.57 21.46 -3.01
N GLU A 188 -5.55 22.31 -2.96
CA GLU A 188 -4.25 22.01 -3.57
C GLU A 188 -3.59 20.77 -2.88
N THR A 189 -3.75 20.63 -1.58
CA THR A 189 -3.32 19.45 -0.83
C THR A 189 -3.90 18.16 -1.41
N ASN A 190 -5.21 18.11 -1.63
CA ASN A 190 -5.88 16.94 -2.21
C ASN A 190 -5.42 16.68 -3.65
N ARG A 191 -5.21 17.74 -4.43
CA ARG A 191 -4.68 17.65 -5.80
C ARG A 191 -3.29 17.01 -5.81
N ARG A 192 -2.38 17.45 -4.94
CA ARG A 192 -1.03 16.88 -4.81
C ARG A 192 -1.05 15.42 -4.35
N ILE A 193 -1.90 15.07 -3.39
CA ILE A 193 -2.08 13.68 -2.96
C ILE A 193 -2.54 12.81 -4.13
N CYS A 194 -3.48 13.31 -4.94
CA CYS A 194 -3.96 12.60 -6.12
C CYS A 194 -2.87 12.46 -7.20
N ILE A 195 -2.07 13.49 -7.46
CA ILE A 195 -0.95 13.46 -8.41
C ILE A 195 0.12 12.46 -7.95
N ALA A 196 0.52 12.53 -6.69
CA ALA A 196 1.53 11.63 -6.12
C ALA A 196 1.11 10.16 -6.19
N ALA A 197 -0.19 9.87 -5.93
CA ALA A 197 -0.72 8.51 -6.01
C ALA A 197 -0.75 7.92 -7.44
N GLN A 198 -0.59 8.76 -8.47
CA GLN A 198 -0.57 8.35 -9.88
C GLN A 198 0.84 8.16 -10.43
N ARG A 199 1.86 8.70 -9.75
CA ARG A 199 3.24 8.51 -10.18
C ARG A 199 3.56 7.02 -10.13
N ASP A 200 3.97 6.52 -11.28
CA ASP A 200 4.33 5.11 -11.44
C ASP A 200 5.53 4.77 -10.53
N GLU A 201 5.44 3.68 -9.80
CA GLU A 201 6.52 3.13 -8.98
C GLU A 201 7.78 2.80 -9.82
N SER A 202 7.63 2.69 -11.15
CA SER A 202 8.72 2.47 -12.09
C SER A 202 9.54 3.74 -12.39
N ARG A 203 9.03 4.94 -12.06
CA ARG A 203 9.77 6.18 -12.23
C ARG A 203 10.69 6.39 -11.04
N PRO A 204 12.02 6.41 -11.24
CA PRO A 204 12.94 6.67 -10.13
C PRO A 204 12.61 8.04 -9.52
N VAL A 205 12.39 8.05 -8.21
CA VAL A 205 12.35 9.28 -7.41
C VAL A 205 13.64 10.05 -7.67
N GLU A 206 13.60 11.37 -7.73
CA GLU A 206 14.84 12.16 -7.83
C GLU A 206 15.74 11.78 -6.65
N GLN A 207 16.79 11.00 -6.91
CA GLN A 207 17.70 10.48 -5.89
C GLN A 207 18.22 11.58 -4.96
N GLN A 208 18.36 12.80 -5.49
CA GLN A 208 18.81 13.97 -4.74
C GLN A 208 17.85 14.36 -3.61
N ILE A 209 16.54 14.37 -3.85
CA ILE A 209 15.53 14.67 -2.81
C ILE A 209 15.51 13.57 -1.76
N GLN A 210 15.52 12.31 -2.18
CA GLN A 210 15.52 11.15 -1.29
C GLN A 210 16.73 11.15 -0.34
N GLU A 211 17.94 11.36 -0.90
CA GLU A 211 19.19 11.42 -0.13
C GLU A 211 19.22 12.62 0.83
N LEU A 212 18.70 13.78 0.39
CA LEU A 212 18.61 14.97 1.22
C LEU A 212 17.69 14.71 2.43
N VAL A 213 16.50 14.19 2.19
CA VAL A 213 15.52 13.89 3.24
C VAL A 213 16.09 12.84 4.20
N SER A 214 16.71 11.76 3.68
CA SER A 214 17.34 10.73 4.51
C SER A 214 18.37 11.32 5.48
N ARG A 215 19.26 12.20 4.98
CA ARG A 215 20.28 12.86 5.82
C ARG A 215 19.68 13.74 6.93
N VAL A 216 18.59 14.47 6.61
CA VAL A 216 17.91 15.29 7.62
C VAL A 216 17.28 14.39 8.67
N LEU A 217 16.54 13.33 8.26
CA LEU A 217 15.89 12.40 9.19
C LEU A 217 16.88 11.68 10.10
N GLU A 218 18.06 11.29 9.57
CA GLU A 218 19.13 10.69 10.36
C GLU A 218 19.68 11.67 11.43
N LYS A 219 19.96 12.92 11.03
CA LYS A 219 20.42 13.98 11.92
C LYS A 219 19.40 14.26 13.04
N GLU A 220 18.14 14.30 12.68
CA GLU A 220 17.02 14.55 13.59
C GLU A 220 16.62 13.29 14.39
N LYS A 221 17.27 12.14 14.18
CA LYS A 221 16.93 10.84 14.79
C LYS A 221 15.46 10.45 14.57
N PHE A 222 14.90 10.87 13.44
CA PHE A 222 13.52 10.59 13.09
C PHE A 222 13.41 9.26 12.34
N ALA A 223 12.68 8.30 12.91
CA ALA A 223 12.56 6.95 12.33
C ALA A 223 11.45 6.88 11.30
N MET A 224 11.78 6.42 10.08
CA MET A 224 10.86 6.19 8.98
C MET A 224 11.26 4.92 8.22
N SER A 225 10.29 4.19 7.63
CA SER A 225 10.62 3.06 6.74
C SER A 225 11.11 3.56 5.38
N THR A 226 11.89 2.75 4.67
CA THR A 226 12.34 3.08 3.31
C THR A 226 11.17 3.43 2.39
N MET A 227 10.12 2.61 2.40
CA MET A 227 8.91 2.86 1.61
C MET A 227 8.21 4.18 1.98
N ALA A 228 8.17 4.54 3.27
CA ALA A 228 7.59 5.80 3.71
C ALA A 228 8.46 6.99 3.27
N LEU A 229 9.80 6.82 3.26
CA LEU A 229 10.75 7.80 2.73
C LEU A 229 10.56 8.03 1.24
N ASP A 230 10.49 6.94 0.45
CA ASP A 230 10.26 7.00 -1.00
C ASP A 230 8.95 7.73 -1.32
N ASN A 231 7.89 7.37 -0.61
CA ASN A 231 6.60 8.03 -0.78
C ASN A 231 6.64 9.51 -0.35
N LEU A 232 7.36 9.87 0.72
CA LEU A 232 7.57 11.27 1.12
C LEU A 232 8.32 12.04 0.03
N ALA A 233 9.37 11.47 -0.54
CA ALA A 233 10.15 12.09 -1.60
C ALA A 233 9.28 12.38 -2.84
N VAL A 234 8.41 11.45 -3.26
CA VAL A 234 7.43 11.69 -4.33
C VAL A 234 6.52 12.89 -4.02
N HIS A 235 6.02 13.00 -2.79
CA HIS A 235 5.19 14.14 -2.41
C HIS A 235 5.96 15.47 -2.42
N LEU A 236 7.25 15.45 -2.07
CA LEU A 236 8.12 16.64 -2.11
C LEU A 236 8.44 17.05 -3.54
N GLU A 237 8.70 16.10 -4.45
CA GLU A 237 8.84 16.38 -5.89
C GLU A 237 7.59 17.06 -6.45
N VAL A 238 6.41 16.50 -6.16
CA VAL A 238 5.14 17.09 -6.58
C VAL A 238 4.97 18.49 -5.99
N ALA A 239 5.33 18.70 -4.72
CA ALA A 239 5.24 20.02 -4.09
C ALA A 239 6.15 21.04 -4.79
N VAL A 240 7.43 20.72 -5.03
CA VAL A 240 8.38 21.58 -5.74
C VAL A 240 7.85 21.96 -7.12
N GLU A 241 7.35 21.00 -7.88
CA GLU A 241 6.81 21.18 -9.22
C GLU A 241 5.57 22.09 -9.23
N ARG A 242 4.66 21.87 -8.27
CA ARG A 242 3.44 22.66 -8.10
C ARG A 242 3.73 24.09 -7.67
N ILE A 243 4.65 24.30 -6.75
CA ILE A 243 5.05 25.64 -6.32
C ILE A 243 5.72 26.41 -7.49
N ARG A 244 6.60 25.75 -8.26
CA ARG A 244 7.22 26.36 -9.46
C ARG A 244 6.22 26.82 -10.50
N THR A 245 5.09 26.12 -10.60
CA THR A 245 3.99 26.48 -11.51
C THR A 245 2.97 27.46 -10.89
N GLY A 246 3.25 28.02 -9.71
CA GLY A 246 2.42 29.03 -9.06
C GLY A 246 1.29 28.49 -8.20
N HIS A 247 1.32 27.19 -7.83
CA HIS A 247 0.29 26.53 -7.04
C HIS A 247 0.79 26.19 -5.63
N ALA A 248 1.27 27.20 -4.91
CA ALA A 248 1.58 27.04 -3.50
C ALA A 248 0.28 26.86 -2.68
N ILE A 249 0.37 26.12 -1.55
CA ILE A 249 -0.74 26.03 -0.59
C ILE A 249 -0.89 27.40 0.08
N GLU A 250 -2.07 28.02 -0.06
CA GLU A 250 -2.30 29.39 0.40
C GLU A 250 -2.59 29.49 1.90
N SER A 251 -3.22 28.48 2.50
CA SER A 251 -3.62 28.49 3.90
C SER A 251 -3.26 27.20 4.61
N SER A 252 -2.77 27.32 5.84
CA SER A 252 -2.55 26.22 6.77
C SER A 252 -3.75 25.98 7.70
N ASP A 253 -4.89 26.63 7.47
CA ASP A 253 -6.06 26.58 8.34
C ASP A 253 -6.50 25.13 8.62
N GLY A 254 -6.48 24.76 9.89
CA GLY A 254 -6.79 23.41 10.38
C GLY A 254 -5.65 22.38 10.28
N MET A 255 -4.56 22.61 9.51
CA MET A 255 -3.44 21.67 9.44
C MET A 255 -2.46 21.81 10.61
N GLN A 256 -2.23 23.05 11.09
CA GLN A 256 -1.22 23.34 12.11
C GLN A 256 -1.68 22.92 13.50
N ALA A 257 -2.98 23.02 13.81
CA ALA A 257 -3.51 22.83 15.17
C ALA A 257 -3.28 21.42 15.75
N ASP A 258 -3.17 20.42 14.89
CA ASP A 258 -3.07 19.00 15.29
C ASP A 258 -1.65 18.41 15.11
N LEU A 259 -0.65 19.24 14.72
CA LEU A 259 0.71 18.75 14.44
C LEU A 259 1.62 18.95 15.65
N PRO A 260 2.33 17.89 16.12
CA PRO A 260 3.31 18.01 17.18
C PRO A 260 4.45 18.97 16.82
N GLU A 261 4.88 19.81 17.77
CA GLU A 261 5.94 20.80 17.57
C GLU A 261 7.23 20.18 17.02
N ARG A 262 7.64 19.04 17.56
CA ARG A 262 8.81 18.28 17.09
C ARG A 262 8.73 17.90 15.60
N ILE A 263 7.55 17.57 15.11
CA ILE A 263 7.35 17.22 13.70
C ILE A 263 7.45 18.46 12.81
N LEU A 264 6.93 19.59 13.28
CA LEU A 264 7.06 20.88 12.59
C LEU A 264 8.53 21.34 12.50
N GLU A 265 9.33 21.12 13.55
CA GLU A 265 10.77 21.39 13.52
C GLU A 265 11.48 20.56 12.44
N VAL A 266 11.26 19.25 12.43
CA VAL A 266 11.85 18.36 11.41
C VAL A 266 11.40 18.74 10.00
N ALA A 267 10.11 19.06 9.82
CA ALA A 267 9.56 19.53 8.55
C ALA A 267 10.23 20.84 8.10
N SER A 268 10.45 21.79 9.02
CA SER A 268 11.13 23.05 8.72
C SER A 268 12.57 22.81 8.28
N HIS A 269 13.30 21.91 8.91
CA HIS A 269 14.66 21.55 8.50
C HIS A 269 14.69 20.93 7.09
N ILE A 270 13.74 20.05 6.76
CA ILE A 270 13.60 19.50 5.41
C ILE A 270 13.31 20.63 4.42
N ALA A 271 12.34 21.51 4.73
CA ALA A 271 11.96 22.64 3.86
C ALA A 271 13.16 23.51 3.51
N VAL A 272 13.93 23.94 4.51
CA VAL A 272 15.15 24.77 4.31
C VAL A 272 16.16 24.08 3.38
N GLN A 273 16.36 22.76 3.55
CA GLN A 273 17.29 22.04 2.68
C GLN A 273 16.79 21.93 1.24
N ILE A 274 15.47 21.74 1.03
CA ILE A 274 14.86 21.70 -0.30
C ILE A 274 14.92 23.10 -0.94
N GLU A 275 14.64 24.17 -0.19
CA GLU A 275 14.79 25.56 -0.67
C GLU A 275 16.21 25.83 -1.17
N ASN A 276 17.22 25.43 -0.39
CA ASN A 276 18.63 25.61 -0.77
C ASN A 276 19.00 24.82 -2.05
N MET A 277 18.41 23.65 -2.24
CA MET A 277 18.70 22.80 -3.40
C MET A 277 17.95 23.25 -4.66
N THR A 278 16.69 23.66 -4.52
CA THR A 278 15.77 23.88 -5.66
C THR A 278 15.53 25.35 -5.99
N GLY A 279 15.86 26.27 -5.08
CA GLY A 279 15.53 27.70 -5.18
C GLY A 279 14.03 27.99 -5.01
N VAL A 280 13.23 27.02 -4.56
CA VAL A 280 11.78 27.15 -4.38
C VAL A 280 11.47 27.42 -2.92
N ALA A 281 10.77 28.52 -2.60
CA ALA A 281 10.41 28.88 -1.23
C ALA A 281 9.29 28.00 -0.67
N PHE A 282 9.44 27.57 0.58
CA PHE A 282 8.48 26.76 1.34
C PHE A 282 7.88 27.57 2.49
N PRO A 283 6.85 28.39 2.26
CA PRO A 283 6.17 29.12 3.33
C PRO A 283 5.51 28.16 4.32
N LEU A 284 5.08 28.69 5.47
CA LEU A 284 4.52 27.87 6.57
C LEU A 284 3.46 26.83 6.14
N PRO A 285 2.49 27.12 5.25
CA PRO A 285 1.55 26.09 4.78
C PRO A 285 2.24 24.89 4.08
N GLU A 286 3.34 25.12 3.37
CA GLU A 286 4.13 24.05 2.76
C GLU A 286 4.92 23.25 3.79
N VAL A 287 5.44 23.89 4.84
CA VAL A 287 6.05 23.22 5.98
C VAL A 287 5.01 22.33 6.69
N CYS A 288 3.79 22.84 6.87
CA CYS A 288 2.67 22.04 7.43
C CYS A 288 2.33 20.84 6.57
N TYR A 289 2.39 20.97 5.23
CA TYR A 289 2.21 19.86 4.30
C TYR A 289 3.30 18.78 4.48
N ILE A 290 4.56 19.16 4.62
CA ILE A 290 5.67 18.23 4.94
C ILE A 290 5.41 17.56 6.29
N ALA A 291 5.08 18.35 7.31
CA ALA A 291 4.83 17.87 8.67
C ALA A 291 3.66 16.86 8.74
N MET A 292 2.60 17.09 7.99
CA MET A 292 1.49 16.17 7.85
C MET A 292 1.95 14.80 7.33
N HIS A 293 2.81 14.79 6.28
CA HIS A 293 3.37 13.56 5.74
C HIS A 293 4.32 12.85 6.70
N LEU A 294 5.13 13.59 7.45
CA LEU A 294 5.99 13.04 8.51
C LEU A 294 5.15 12.39 9.61
N ASN A 295 4.13 13.10 10.12
CA ASN A 295 3.25 12.62 11.19
C ASN A 295 2.52 11.32 10.82
N GLY A 296 2.06 11.22 9.58
CA GLY A 296 1.37 10.03 9.07
C GLY A 296 2.28 8.84 8.76
N LYS A 297 3.62 9.00 8.76
CA LYS A 297 4.58 7.99 8.33
C LYS A 297 5.66 7.67 9.36
N GLN A 298 5.60 8.31 10.52
CA GLN A 298 6.55 8.08 11.61
C GLN A 298 6.51 6.62 12.08
N MET A 299 7.68 6.02 12.25
CA MET A 299 7.82 4.71 12.88
C MET A 299 8.22 4.86 14.34
N TYR A 300 7.43 4.30 15.23
CA TYR A 300 7.80 4.18 16.64
C TYR A 300 8.62 2.89 16.81
N ARG A 301 9.90 3.01 17.22
CA ARG A 301 10.74 1.84 17.50
C ARG A 301 10.41 1.26 18.86
N ALA A 302 10.06 -0.03 18.91
CA ALA A 302 9.84 -0.75 20.17
C ALA A 302 11.09 -0.76 21.10
N ASN A 303 12.29 -0.58 20.54
CA ASN A 303 13.55 -0.54 21.28
C ASN A 303 13.94 0.86 21.81
N ALA A 304 13.11 1.88 21.62
CA ALA A 304 13.33 3.21 22.20
C ALA A 304 13.18 3.25 23.74
N MET A 305 12.96 2.12 24.39
CA MET A 305 12.98 2.00 25.85
C MET A 305 14.36 2.28 26.50
N THR A 306 15.41 2.50 25.71
CA THR A 306 16.77 2.79 26.20
C THR A 306 17.26 4.22 25.97
N SER A 307 16.48 5.08 25.33
CA SER A 307 16.78 6.50 25.15
C SER A 307 15.63 7.36 25.70
N ASP A 308 15.96 8.48 26.34
CA ASP A 308 15.14 9.39 27.13
C ASP A 308 13.79 9.91 26.55
N GLU A 309 13.32 9.37 25.42
CA GLU A 309 12.01 9.68 24.88
C GLU A 309 10.98 8.64 25.38
N ASN A 310 10.27 9.00 26.45
CA ASN A 310 9.08 8.26 26.89
C ASN A 310 8.06 8.23 25.75
N LEU A 311 7.84 7.06 25.15
CA LEU A 311 6.76 6.84 24.20
C LEU A 311 5.43 7.04 24.92
N VAL A 312 4.88 8.23 24.86
CA VAL A 312 3.55 8.52 25.42
C VAL A 312 2.50 8.12 24.38
N ILE A 313 1.91 6.95 24.56
CA ILE A 313 0.76 6.52 23.75
C ILE A 313 -0.45 7.35 24.18
N PRO A 314 -1.11 8.09 23.27
CA PRO A 314 -2.31 8.85 23.60
C PRO A 314 -3.40 7.95 24.19
N GLN A 315 -4.12 8.46 25.19
CA GLN A 315 -5.18 7.70 25.86
C GLN A 315 -6.26 7.23 24.88
N GLU A 316 -6.62 8.07 23.90
CA GLU A 316 -7.54 7.72 22.80
C GLU A 316 -7.09 6.46 22.06
N VAL A 317 -5.81 6.37 21.72
CA VAL A 317 -5.24 5.19 21.03
C VAL A 317 -5.32 3.94 21.89
N ASN A 318 -5.04 4.06 23.21
CA ASN A 318 -5.15 2.92 24.13
C ASN A 318 -6.59 2.41 24.23
N HIS A 319 -7.59 3.30 24.26
CA HIS A 319 -9.00 2.90 24.24
C HIS A 319 -9.37 2.19 22.95
N ILE A 320 -9.06 2.77 21.80
CA ILE A 320 -9.33 2.16 20.48
C ILE A 320 -8.72 0.76 20.41
N VAL A 321 -7.45 0.57 20.79
CA VAL A 321 -6.78 -0.74 20.75
C VAL A 321 -7.39 -1.72 21.73
N SER A 322 -7.84 -1.27 22.89
CA SER A 322 -8.56 -2.12 23.86
C SER A 322 -9.88 -2.64 23.27
N ASP A 323 -10.65 -1.75 22.66
CA ASP A 323 -11.91 -2.09 22.01
C ASP A 323 -11.69 -3.03 20.83
N MET A 324 -10.63 -2.81 20.03
CA MET A 324 -10.24 -3.72 18.95
C MET A 324 -9.96 -5.13 19.46
N ILE A 325 -9.17 -5.28 20.53
CA ILE A 325 -8.82 -6.59 21.10
C ILE A 325 -10.05 -7.28 21.70
N GLU A 326 -10.92 -6.55 22.39
CA GLU A 326 -12.16 -7.08 22.95
C GLU A 326 -13.11 -7.56 21.83
N HIS A 327 -13.27 -6.77 20.77
CA HIS A 327 -14.07 -7.14 19.58
C HIS A 327 -13.58 -8.45 18.93
N ILE A 328 -12.24 -8.63 18.89
CA ILE A 328 -11.65 -9.88 18.38
C ILE A 328 -11.97 -11.05 19.29
N TYR A 329 -11.87 -10.88 20.62
CA TYR A 329 -12.26 -11.93 21.56
C TYR A 329 -13.75 -12.31 21.42
N GLU A 330 -14.62 -11.33 21.27
CA GLU A 330 -16.06 -11.57 21.09
C GLU A 330 -16.36 -12.32 19.79
N ALA A 331 -15.74 -11.90 18.68
CA ALA A 331 -16.02 -12.44 17.35
C ALA A 331 -15.37 -13.81 17.08
N PHE A 332 -14.13 -14.01 17.51
CA PHE A 332 -13.33 -15.19 17.16
C PHE A 332 -13.04 -16.12 18.34
N ARG A 333 -13.34 -15.72 19.58
CA ARG A 333 -12.99 -16.46 20.80
C ARG A 333 -11.50 -16.75 20.94
N ILE A 334 -10.65 -15.94 20.30
CA ILE A 334 -9.19 -15.98 20.43
C ILE A 334 -8.81 -14.87 21.41
N ASP A 335 -8.18 -15.25 22.52
CA ASP A 335 -7.86 -14.30 23.60
C ASP A 335 -6.47 -13.69 23.40
N PHE A 336 -6.46 -12.38 23.14
CA PHE A 336 -5.26 -11.56 23.06
C PHE A 336 -5.21 -10.47 24.13
N ARG A 337 -6.13 -10.45 25.09
CA ARG A 337 -6.27 -9.37 26.08
C ARG A 337 -5.02 -9.19 26.92
N ASP A 338 -4.32 -10.28 27.24
CA ASP A 338 -3.05 -10.29 27.97
C ASP A 338 -1.81 -10.24 27.06
N ASN A 339 -2.00 -10.10 25.74
CA ASN A 339 -0.88 -10.04 24.81
C ASN A 339 -0.36 -8.61 24.71
N LEU A 340 0.56 -8.24 25.62
CA LEU A 340 1.16 -6.93 25.67
C LEU A 340 1.88 -6.56 24.36
N GLU A 341 2.52 -7.52 23.72
CA GLU A 341 3.27 -7.28 22.49
C GLU A 341 2.36 -6.89 21.31
N LEU A 342 1.24 -7.62 21.13
CA LEU A 342 0.22 -7.25 20.14
C LEU A 342 -0.36 -5.88 20.45
N ARG A 343 -0.71 -5.62 21.72
CA ARG A 343 -1.25 -4.32 22.16
C ARG A 343 -0.31 -3.19 21.79
N MET A 344 0.97 -3.30 22.14
CA MET A 344 1.98 -2.27 21.83
C MET A 344 2.16 -2.10 20.32
N GLY A 345 2.22 -3.19 19.57
CA GLY A 345 2.32 -3.15 18.10
C GLY A 345 1.13 -2.43 17.46
N LEU A 346 -0.09 -2.74 17.90
CA LEU A 346 -1.30 -2.05 17.44
C LEU A 346 -1.29 -0.57 17.84
N CYS A 347 -0.91 -0.22 19.07
CA CYS A 347 -0.80 1.18 19.48
C CYS A 347 0.19 1.97 18.62
N MET A 348 1.38 1.42 18.37
CA MET A 348 2.40 2.07 17.55
C MET A 348 1.95 2.25 16.08
N HIS A 349 1.14 1.34 15.57
CA HIS A 349 0.56 1.48 14.22
C HIS A 349 -0.61 2.46 14.21
N MET A 350 -1.41 2.47 15.28
CA MET A 350 -2.63 3.27 15.34
C MET A 350 -2.37 4.78 15.39
N VAL A 351 -1.30 5.22 16.07
CA VAL A 351 -0.93 6.65 16.15
C VAL A 351 -0.77 7.28 14.76
N PRO A 352 0.11 6.76 13.86
CA PRO A 352 0.23 7.31 12.52
C PRO A 352 -1.01 7.03 11.64
N LEU A 353 -1.74 5.95 11.87
CA LEU A 353 -2.98 5.66 11.14
C LEU A 353 -4.04 6.74 11.40
N LEU A 354 -4.26 7.13 12.66
CA LEU A 354 -5.22 8.19 12.99
C LEU A 354 -4.82 9.53 12.37
N ALA A 355 -3.53 9.85 12.32
CA ALA A 355 -3.03 11.03 11.63
C ALA A 355 -3.34 10.98 10.12
N ARG A 356 -3.14 9.83 9.47
CA ARG A 356 -3.47 9.63 8.05
C ARG A 356 -4.97 9.74 7.79
N ILE A 357 -5.80 9.16 8.64
CA ILE A 357 -7.26 9.26 8.53
C ILE A 357 -7.71 10.72 8.59
N LYS A 358 -7.24 11.49 9.58
CA LYS A 358 -7.56 12.91 9.75
C LYS A 358 -7.12 13.76 8.57
N SER A 359 -5.95 13.46 7.99
CA SER A 359 -5.36 14.21 6.87
C SER A 359 -5.80 13.71 5.49
N GLY A 360 -6.65 12.69 5.40
CA GLY A 360 -7.06 12.08 4.13
C GLY A 360 -5.94 11.41 3.34
N MET A 361 -4.80 11.17 3.99
CA MET A 361 -3.65 10.50 3.37
C MET A 361 -3.91 9.03 3.12
N ARG A 362 -3.20 8.48 2.13
CA ARG A 362 -3.26 7.06 1.77
C ARG A 362 -1.87 6.45 1.87
N MET A 363 -1.85 5.21 2.31
CA MET A 363 -0.64 4.41 2.33
C MET A 363 -0.92 3.13 1.54
N LYS A 364 -0.08 2.80 0.58
CA LYS A 364 -0.20 1.57 -0.22
C LYS A 364 0.50 0.43 0.50
N ASN A 365 -0.09 -0.74 0.47
CA ASN A 365 0.49 -1.94 1.06
C ASN A 365 0.87 -2.93 -0.04
N PRO A 366 2.17 -3.03 -0.42
CA PRO A 366 2.61 -3.87 -1.53
C PRO A 366 2.43 -5.37 -1.27
N ILE A 367 2.33 -5.78 0.01
CA ILE A 367 2.15 -7.18 0.40
C ILE A 367 0.69 -7.52 0.74
N LEU A 368 -0.28 -6.64 0.44
CA LEU A 368 -1.69 -6.84 0.79
C LEU A 368 -2.24 -8.17 0.24
N GLN A 369 -1.95 -8.49 -1.03
CA GLN A 369 -2.46 -9.72 -1.64
C GLN A 369 -1.83 -10.98 -1.03
N ASP A 370 -0.56 -10.90 -0.65
CA ASP A 370 0.13 -11.99 0.04
C ASP A 370 -0.44 -12.18 1.44
N ILE A 371 -0.71 -11.10 2.18
CA ILE A 371 -1.36 -11.17 3.50
C ILE A 371 -2.73 -11.85 3.39
N LYS A 372 -3.56 -11.45 2.43
CA LYS A 372 -4.89 -12.04 2.21
C LYS A 372 -4.81 -13.53 1.90
N ARG A 373 -3.79 -13.96 1.14
CA ARG A 373 -3.59 -15.36 0.75
C ARG A 373 -3.00 -16.21 1.86
N GLU A 374 -1.94 -15.75 2.52
CA GLU A 374 -1.18 -16.55 3.49
C GLU A 374 -1.78 -16.47 4.91
N TYR A 375 -2.41 -15.34 5.25
CA TYR A 375 -2.96 -15.07 6.59
C TYR A 375 -4.44 -14.62 6.56
N PRO A 376 -5.34 -15.37 5.90
CA PRO A 376 -6.74 -14.95 5.72
C PRO A 376 -7.45 -14.71 7.06
N LEU A 377 -7.20 -15.53 8.10
CA LEU A 377 -7.78 -15.33 9.42
C LEU A 377 -7.32 -14.03 10.06
N ALA A 378 -6.03 -13.70 9.97
CA ALA A 378 -5.50 -12.45 10.52
C ALA A 378 -6.06 -11.23 9.79
N TYR A 379 -6.26 -11.33 8.46
CA TYR A 379 -6.88 -10.27 7.67
C TYR A 379 -8.35 -10.07 8.05
N GLU A 380 -9.11 -11.15 8.28
CA GLU A 380 -10.49 -11.07 8.74
C GLU A 380 -10.57 -10.46 10.15
N MET A 381 -9.68 -10.86 11.06
CA MET A 381 -9.57 -10.27 12.39
C MET A 381 -9.27 -8.76 12.30
N ALA A 382 -8.34 -8.34 11.45
CA ALA A 382 -8.03 -6.93 11.24
C ALA A 382 -9.23 -6.16 10.69
N THR A 383 -10.01 -6.77 9.79
CA THR A 383 -11.23 -6.19 9.23
C THR A 383 -12.28 -5.95 10.32
N GLN A 384 -12.48 -6.93 11.19
CA GLN A 384 -13.40 -6.81 12.33
C GLN A 384 -12.89 -5.78 13.35
N ALA A 385 -11.59 -5.80 13.70
CA ALA A 385 -10.98 -4.82 14.59
C ALA A 385 -11.16 -3.38 14.07
N CYS A 386 -10.97 -3.16 12.76
CA CYS A 386 -11.15 -1.84 12.13
C CYS A 386 -12.60 -1.34 12.20
N SER A 387 -13.59 -2.17 12.49
CA SER A 387 -14.98 -1.73 12.65
C SER A 387 -15.15 -0.73 13.78
N VAL A 388 -14.30 -0.79 14.81
CA VAL A 388 -14.26 0.16 15.94
C VAL A 388 -13.94 1.57 15.45
N LEU A 389 -13.15 1.72 14.38
CA LEU A 389 -12.75 3.02 13.84
C LEU A 389 -13.87 3.77 13.13
N ARG A 390 -15.05 3.16 12.92
CA ARG A 390 -16.22 3.86 12.36
C ARG A 390 -16.68 5.05 13.24
N ASN A 391 -16.38 5.00 14.54
CA ASN A 391 -16.68 6.07 15.46
C ASN A 391 -15.70 7.26 15.31
N VAL A 392 -14.54 7.02 14.72
CA VAL A 392 -13.47 8.02 14.53
C VAL A 392 -13.51 8.63 13.13
N SER A 393 -13.91 7.85 12.13
CA SER A 393 -13.97 8.28 10.74
C SER A 393 -15.27 7.84 10.08
N PRO A 394 -16.02 8.75 9.41
CA PRO A 394 -17.20 8.39 8.63
C PRO A 394 -16.85 7.55 7.38
N ASN A 395 -15.61 7.64 6.93
CA ASN A 395 -15.12 6.89 5.77
C ASN A 395 -14.58 5.51 6.21
N PRO A 396 -14.87 4.45 5.43
CA PRO A 396 -14.31 3.12 5.72
C PRO A 396 -12.79 3.12 5.62
N ILE A 397 -12.15 2.37 6.52
CA ILE A 397 -10.70 2.16 6.49
C ILE A 397 -10.35 1.40 5.21
N LYS A 398 -9.32 1.86 4.51
CA LYS A 398 -8.88 1.24 3.26
C LYS A 398 -8.24 -0.13 3.51
N GLU A 399 -8.37 -1.02 2.54
CA GLU A 399 -7.82 -2.39 2.61
C GLU A 399 -6.32 -2.43 2.88
N ASP A 400 -5.56 -1.47 2.35
CA ASP A 400 -4.13 -1.34 2.58
C ASP A 400 -3.79 -1.16 4.07
N GLU A 401 -4.55 -0.34 4.78
CA GLU A 401 -4.38 -0.11 6.21
C GLU A 401 -4.81 -1.33 7.03
N ILE A 402 -5.91 -1.98 6.64
CA ILE A 402 -6.35 -3.25 7.22
C ILE A 402 -5.24 -4.31 7.09
N GLY A 403 -4.57 -4.35 5.93
CA GLY A 403 -3.44 -5.24 5.69
C GLY A 403 -2.28 -5.03 6.66
N TYR A 404 -1.93 -3.80 6.98
CA TYR A 404 -0.88 -3.52 7.98
C TYR A 404 -1.29 -3.94 9.39
N ILE A 405 -2.54 -3.74 9.78
CA ILE A 405 -3.07 -4.22 11.07
C ILE A 405 -3.08 -5.75 11.09
N ALA A 406 -3.42 -6.40 9.97
CA ALA A 406 -3.44 -7.86 9.85
C ALA A 406 -2.05 -8.48 10.11
N VAL A 407 -0.95 -7.82 9.74
CA VAL A 407 0.41 -8.28 10.06
C VAL A 407 0.61 -8.43 11.57
N SER A 408 0.09 -7.50 12.37
CA SER A 408 0.19 -7.58 13.84
C SER A 408 -0.57 -8.79 14.40
N PHE A 409 -1.78 -9.05 13.90
CA PHE A 409 -2.54 -10.25 14.27
C PHE A 409 -1.89 -11.54 13.77
N ALA A 410 -1.35 -11.55 12.53
CA ALA A 410 -0.63 -12.70 11.98
C ALA A 410 0.57 -13.07 12.86
N LEU A 411 1.37 -12.08 13.25
CA LEU A 411 2.51 -12.28 14.14
C LEU A 411 2.08 -12.83 15.52
N ALA A 412 0.99 -12.30 16.08
CA ALA A 412 0.45 -12.77 17.35
C ALA A 412 -0.02 -14.23 17.27
N LEU A 413 -0.72 -14.61 16.19
CA LEU A 413 -1.16 -15.97 15.93
C LEU A 413 0.02 -16.94 15.76
N GLU A 414 1.04 -16.57 14.98
CA GLU A 414 2.23 -17.41 14.79
C GLU A 414 3.00 -17.61 16.10
N ARG A 415 3.12 -16.58 16.93
CA ARG A 415 3.77 -16.70 18.25
C ARG A 415 2.95 -17.52 19.23
N GLN A 416 1.63 -17.42 19.19
CA GLN A 416 0.74 -18.25 20.00
C GLN A 416 0.90 -19.72 19.60
N LYS A 417 0.87 -20.03 18.29
CA LYS A 417 1.16 -21.38 17.78
C LYS A 417 2.56 -21.86 18.20
N ALA A 418 3.58 -21.00 18.09
CA ALA A 418 4.94 -21.37 18.49
C ALA A 418 5.05 -21.68 19.99
N LYS A 419 4.31 -20.96 20.86
CA LYS A 419 4.22 -21.28 22.30
C LYS A 419 3.51 -22.63 22.54
N GLU A 420 2.46 -22.91 21.79
CA GLU A 420 1.76 -24.20 21.85
C GLU A 420 2.63 -25.36 21.35
N TRP A 421 3.56 -25.07 20.43
CA TRP A 421 4.52 -26.03 19.87
C TRP A 421 5.87 -26.03 20.58
N ALA A 422 5.98 -25.38 21.75
CA ALA A 422 7.20 -25.43 22.55
C ALA A 422 7.55 -26.89 22.90
N PRO A 423 8.84 -27.26 22.86
CA PRO A 423 9.29 -28.59 23.22
C PRO A 423 8.74 -28.99 24.59
N LYS A 424 8.15 -30.17 24.68
CA LYS A 424 7.50 -30.65 25.90
C LYS A 424 8.51 -31.26 26.88
N ASN A 425 8.46 -30.86 28.13
CA ASN A 425 9.26 -31.46 29.21
C ASN A 425 8.59 -32.72 29.68
N ILE A 426 9.31 -33.82 29.69
CA ILE A 426 8.78 -35.11 30.11
C ILE A 426 9.55 -35.69 31.28
N LEU A 427 8.80 -36.41 32.14
CA LEU A 427 9.36 -37.24 33.17
C LEU A 427 9.17 -38.71 32.79
N ILE A 428 10.24 -39.49 32.74
CA ILE A 428 10.20 -40.93 32.51
C ILE A 428 10.29 -41.67 33.83
N VAL A 429 9.31 -42.51 34.11
CA VAL A 429 9.24 -43.36 35.31
C VAL A 429 9.48 -44.79 34.92
N CYS A 430 10.48 -45.42 35.49
CA CYS A 430 10.87 -46.80 35.19
C CYS A 430 11.19 -47.60 36.47
N ALA A 431 10.65 -48.82 36.59
CA ALA A 431 10.90 -49.68 37.74
C ALA A 431 12.24 -50.44 37.66
N SER A 432 12.83 -50.55 36.47
CA SER A 432 14.02 -51.40 36.23
C SER A 432 15.35 -50.74 36.56
N GLY A 433 15.35 -49.63 37.31
CA GLY A 433 16.56 -48.97 37.79
C GLY A 433 17.08 -47.83 36.89
N LYS A 434 18.12 -47.14 37.41
CA LYS A 434 18.61 -45.87 36.86
C LYS A 434 19.18 -45.98 35.43
N GLY A 435 19.87 -47.08 35.12
CA GLY A 435 20.45 -47.31 33.81
C GLY A 435 19.41 -47.53 32.71
N SER A 436 18.34 -48.28 33.02
CA SER A 436 17.24 -48.50 32.08
C SER A 436 16.46 -47.23 31.79
N ALA A 437 16.21 -46.40 32.82
CA ALA A 437 15.55 -45.12 32.66
C ALA A 437 16.37 -44.15 31.80
N GLN A 438 17.71 -44.12 31.99
CA GLN A 438 18.62 -43.30 31.17
C GLN A 438 18.66 -43.77 29.72
N LEU A 439 18.71 -45.08 29.45
CA LEU A 439 18.66 -45.61 28.09
C LEU A 439 17.37 -45.23 27.39
N LEU A 440 16.25 -45.32 28.09
CA LEU A 440 14.94 -44.94 27.55
C LEU A 440 14.87 -43.44 27.28
N ALA A 441 15.35 -42.59 28.19
CA ALA A 441 15.45 -41.16 28.02
C ALA A 441 16.29 -40.79 26.80
N TYR A 442 17.45 -41.40 26.63
CA TYR A 442 18.32 -41.18 25.47
C TYR A 442 17.62 -41.54 24.15
N ARG A 443 16.93 -42.68 24.08
CA ARG A 443 16.17 -43.12 22.91
C ARG A 443 15.07 -42.14 22.55
N TYR A 444 14.32 -41.66 23.53
CA TYR A 444 13.26 -40.66 23.35
C TYR A 444 13.87 -39.32 22.85
N GLN A 445 14.98 -38.91 23.46
CA GLN A 445 15.69 -37.69 23.03
C GLN A 445 16.18 -37.80 21.57
N GLN A 446 16.72 -38.96 21.16
CA GLN A 446 17.14 -39.22 19.78
C GLN A 446 15.95 -39.21 18.80
N LYS A 447 14.84 -39.83 19.18
CA LYS A 447 13.69 -39.99 18.29
C LYS A 447 12.82 -38.73 18.19
N PHE A 448 12.72 -37.93 19.24
CA PHE A 448 11.80 -36.80 19.36
C PHE A 448 12.48 -35.47 19.70
N GLY A 449 13.81 -35.39 19.66
CA GLY A 449 14.63 -34.31 20.20
C GLY A 449 14.16 -32.88 19.87
N LYS A 450 13.63 -32.66 18.68
CA LYS A 450 13.06 -31.35 18.32
C LYS A 450 11.76 -30.99 19.04
N ASN A 451 11.04 -32.03 19.54
CA ASN A 451 9.73 -31.87 20.19
C ASN A 451 9.81 -32.08 21.72
N LEU A 452 10.99 -32.45 22.22
CA LEU A 452 11.27 -32.63 23.64
C LEU A 452 12.18 -31.53 24.16
N GLY A 453 11.77 -30.91 25.25
CA GLY A 453 12.61 -30.05 26.07
C GLY A 453 13.45 -30.88 27.06
N GLN A 454 13.27 -30.64 28.33
CA GLN A 454 13.96 -31.39 29.38
C GLN A 454 13.36 -32.79 29.56
N VAL A 455 14.21 -33.83 29.54
CA VAL A 455 13.82 -35.19 29.87
C VAL A 455 14.41 -35.54 31.24
N GLN A 456 13.54 -35.72 32.20
CA GLN A 456 13.92 -36.18 33.55
C GLN A 456 13.58 -37.66 33.74
N THR A 457 14.28 -38.34 34.65
CA THR A 457 14.01 -39.75 34.97
C THR A 457 13.93 -39.93 36.47
N CYS A 458 12.99 -40.75 36.92
CA CYS A 458 12.90 -41.20 38.30
C CYS A 458 12.35 -42.63 38.39
N ASP A 459 12.42 -43.22 39.57
CA ASP A 459 11.66 -44.42 39.93
C ASP A 459 10.29 -44.04 40.54
N VAL A 460 9.45 -45.04 40.82
CA VAL A 460 8.10 -44.83 41.41
C VAL A 460 8.16 -44.16 42.78
N ILE A 461 9.22 -44.43 43.56
CA ILE A 461 9.41 -43.88 44.90
C ILE A 461 9.80 -42.40 44.79
N GLY A 462 10.70 -42.09 43.87
CA GLY A 462 11.18 -40.72 43.58
C GLY A 462 10.10 -39.75 43.11
N LEU A 463 8.99 -40.24 42.56
CA LEU A 463 7.86 -39.43 42.13
C LEU A 463 7.34 -38.48 43.22
N ARG A 464 7.41 -38.86 44.49
CA ARG A 464 6.94 -38.02 45.62
C ARG A 464 7.77 -36.74 45.81
N SER A 465 9.00 -36.70 45.32
CA SER A 465 9.93 -35.57 45.46
C SER A 465 10.05 -34.71 44.19
N VAL A 466 9.34 -35.05 43.11
CA VAL A 466 9.41 -34.37 41.83
C VAL A 466 8.61 -33.08 41.87
N ASN A 467 9.20 -32.00 41.37
CA ASN A 467 8.49 -30.75 41.08
C ASN A 467 7.86 -30.79 39.68
N PHE A 468 6.53 -30.96 39.63
CA PHE A 468 5.77 -31.07 38.38
C PHE A 468 5.51 -29.74 37.68
N SER A 469 5.88 -28.60 38.24
CA SER A 469 5.57 -27.27 37.67
C SER A 469 6.16 -27.03 36.25
N LYS A 470 7.23 -27.76 35.91
CA LYS A 470 7.91 -27.69 34.62
C LYS A 470 7.77 -28.95 33.76
N ILE A 471 6.91 -29.90 34.16
CA ILE A 471 6.70 -31.18 33.47
C ILE A 471 5.36 -31.16 32.78
N ASP A 472 5.33 -31.44 31.46
CA ASP A 472 4.12 -31.48 30.66
C ASP A 472 3.48 -32.90 30.67
N TYR A 473 4.30 -33.95 30.69
CA TYR A 473 3.83 -35.34 30.65
C TYR A 473 4.71 -36.26 31.51
N VAL A 474 4.08 -37.27 32.10
CA VAL A 474 4.76 -38.42 32.71
C VAL A 474 4.62 -39.63 31.81
N PHE A 475 5.74 -40.20 31.39
CA PHE A 475 5.81 -41.44 30.64
C PHE A 475 6.28 -42.55 31.56
N SER A 476 5.45 -43.59 31.78
CA SER A 476 5.76 -44.64 32.73
C SER A 476 5.72 -46.03 32.11
N THR A 477 6.74 -46.84 32.40
CA THR A 477 6.78 -48.26 32.01
C THR A 477 5.99 -49.17 32.97
N VAL A 478 5.53 -48.61 34.09
CA VAL A 478 4.79 -49.34 35.16
C VAL A 478 3.58 -48.54 35.60
N PRO A 479 2.55 -49.17 36.18
CA PRO A 479 1.45 -48.44 36.79
C PRO A 479 1.93 -47.53 37.92
N ILE A 480 1.41 -46.31 37.97
CA ILE A 480 1.72 -45.32 39.01
C ILE A 480 0.56 -45.32 40.02
N PRO A 481 0.78 -45.74 41.29
CA PRO A 481 -0.27 -45.86 42.28
C PRO A 481 -0.57 -44.57 43.06
N ILE A 482 0.04 -43.45 42.69
CA ILE A 482 -0.13 -42.14 43.36
C ILE A 482 -0.70 -41.11 42.39
N TYR A 483 -1.35 -40.10 42.95
CA TYR A 483 -1.80 -38.94 42.15
C TYR A 483 -0.63 -38.14 41.61
N VAL A 484 -0.69 -37.82 40.32
CA VAL A 484 0.27 -36.96 39.59
C VAL A 484 -0.52 -35.87 38.91
N PRO A 485 -0.15 -34.56 39.06
CA PRO A 485 -0.95 -33.44 38.58
C PRO A 485 -0.83 -33.21 37.06
N VAL A 486 -0.08 -34.03 36.34
CA VAL A 486 0.11 -33.96 34.89
C VAL A 486 -0.28 -35.26 34.19
N PRO A 487 -0.64 -35.23 32.91
CA PRO A 487 -1.10 -36.44 32.21
C PRO A 487 -0.04 -37.56 32.21
N ILE A 488 -0.47 -38.75 32.60
CA ILE A 488 0.35 -39.97 32.58
C ILE A 488 0.06 -40.76 31.32
N ARG A 489 1.12 -41.24 30.66
CA ARG A 489 1.06 -42.16 29.52
C ARG A 489 1.88 -43.39 29.83
N GLN A 490 1.24 -44.54 29.78
CA GLN A 490 1.94 -45.83 29.90
C GLN A 490 2.67 -46.11 28.58
N ILE A 491 3.93 -46.52 28.69
CA ILE A 491 4.84 -46.76 27.57
C ILE A 491 5.48 -48.13 27.71
N GLN A 492 5.87 -48.72 26.57
CA GLN A 492 6.72 -49.90 26.57
C GLN A 492 8.19 -49.52 26.56
N PHE A 493 9.04 -50.35 27.16
CA PHE A 493 10.49 -50.14 27.14
C PHE A 493 11.06 -50.18 25.70
N PHE A 494 10.44 -50.98 24.83
CA PHE A 494 10.70 -51.08 23.40
C PHE A 494 9.42 -50.70 22.63
N PRO A 495 9.15 -49.42 22.42
CA PRO A 495 7.93 -48.98 21.77
C PRO A 495 7.86 -49.40 20.30
N THR A 496 6.68 -49.80 19.85
CA THR A 496 6.38 -50.09 18.44
C THR A 496 6.33 -48.82 17.62
N GLU A 497 6.47 -48.89 16.28
CA GLU A 497 6.34 -47.73 15.39
C GLU A 497 4.97 -47.02 15.51
N LYS A 498 3.91 -47.78 15.81
CA LYS A 498 2.57 -47.25 16.08
C LYS A 498 2.53 -46.38 17.33
N GLU A 499 3.14 -46.85 18.41
CA GLU A 499 3.26 -46.12 19.68
C GLU A 499 4.13 -44.87 19.52
N LEU A 500 5.25 -44.98 18.81
CA LEU A 500 6.12 -43.82 18.49
C LEU A 500 5.37 -42.75 17.68
N THR A 501 4.52 -43.16 16.73
CA THR A 501 3.70 -42.23 15.94
C THR A 501 2.63 -41.55 16.81
N GLN A 502 2.00 -42.29 17.73
CA GLN A 502 1.03 -41.73 18.69
C GLN A 502 1.70 -40.75 19.65
N MET A 503 2.90 -41.05 20.14
CA MET A 503 3.68 -40.17 21.00
C MET A 503 4.13 -38.91 20.26
N LYS A 504 4.59 -39.05 19.01
CA LYS A 504 4.92 -37.92 18.19
C LYS A 504 3.72 -36.98 18.03
N LYS A 505 2.54 -37.51 17.75
CA LYS A 505 1.30 -36.75 17.70
C LYS A 505 1.01 -36.05 19.04
N LEU A 506 1.15 -36.75 20.16
CA LEU A 506 0.92 -36.19 21.49
C LEU A 506 1.90 -35.06 21.83
N LEU A 507 3.19 -35.22 21.53
CA LEU A 507 4.22 -34.21 21.76
C LEU A 507 4.09 -33.01 20.83
N MET A 508 3.54 -33.22 19.63
CA MET A 508 3.22 -32.18 18.66
C MET A 508 1.86 -31.52 18.87
N GLN A 509 0.97 -32.12 19.68
CA GLN A 509 -0.29 -31.50 20.05
C GLN A 509 -0.01 -30.50 21.17
N GLY A 510 -0.10 -29.19 20.84
CA GLY A 510 -0.47 -28.16 21.82
C GLY A 510 -1.79 -28.59 22.51
N LYS A 511 -2.21 -27.89 23.54
CA LYS A 511 -3.59 -28.04 24.05
C LYS A 511 -4.54 -27.69 22.89
N LYS A 512 -4.88 -28.69 22.08
CA LYS A 512 -5.98 -28.52 21.13
C LYS A 512 -7.23 -28.48 21.99
N GLY A 513 -7.91 -27.37 21.97
CA GLY A 513 -9.34 -27.40 22.16
C GLY A 513 -9.88 -28.51 21.27
N THR A 514 -10.65 -29.43 21.82
CA THR A 514 -11.29 -30.46 21.01
C THR A 514 -12.17 -29.75 19.99
N VAL A 515 -12.33 -30.32 18.78
CA VAL A 515 -13.23 -29.76 17.76
C VAL A 515 -14.60 -29.45 18.37
N GLU A 516 -14.99 -30.20 19.38
CA GLU A 516 -16.22 -30.05 20.19
C GLU A 516 -16.30 -28.68 20.89
N GLU A 517 -15.17 -28.03 21.26
CA GLU A 517 -15.18 -26.71 21.87
C GLU A 517 -15.59 -25.58 20.87
N TYR A 518 -15.46 -25.85 19.58
CA TYR A 518 -15.85 -24.94 18.50
C TYR A 518 -17.25 -25.20 17.95
N PHE A 519 -17.90 -26.30 18.38
CA PHE A 519 -19.25 -26.67 17.99
C PHE A 519 -20.18 -26.67 19.20
N SER A 520 -21.18 -25.79 19.15
CA SER A 520 -22.27 -25.87 20.12
C SER A 520 -23.36 -26.80 19.57
N PRO A 521 -23.74 -27.87 20.29
CA PRO A 521 -24.86 -28.72 19.90
C PRO A 521 -26.15 -27.90 19.68
N GLU A 522 -26.28 -26.78 20.39
CA GLU A 522 -27.42 -25.89 20.30
C GLU A 522 -27.44 -25.04 19.00
N LEU A 523 -26.30 -24.90 18.33
CA LEU A 523 -26.15 -24.19 17.07
C LEU A 523 -26.03 -25.16 15.88
N PHE A 524 -26.35 -26.44 16.08
CA PHE A 524 -26.31 -27.45 15.03
C PHE A 524 -27.68 -27.54 14.33
N LEU A 525 -27.70 -27.35 13.03
CA LEU A 525 -28.88 -27.54 12.17
C LEU A 525 -28.67 -28.80 11.34
N PRO A 526 -29.28 -29.93 11.74
CA PRO A 526 -29.02 -31.23 11.10
C PRO A 526 -29.60 -31.34 9.68
N HIS A 527 -30.62 -30.55 9.37
CA HIS A 527 -31.26 -30.52 8.07
C HIS A 527 -31.65 -29.08 7.69
N LEU A 528 -31.18 -28.65 6.55
CA LEU A 528 -31.57 -27.37 5.92
C LEU A 528 -32.38 -27.69 4.66
N ASN A 529 -33.69 -27.44 4.69
CA ASN A 529 -34.55 -27.54 3.52
C ASN A 529 -34.52 -26.19 2.77
N CYS A 530 -33.46 -25.96 2.01
CA CYS A 530 -33.24 -24.75 1.23
C CYS A 530 -32.81 -25.11 -0.18
N GLU A 531 -33.36 -24.42 -1.17
CA GLU A 531 -33.02 -24.61 -2.58
C GLU A 531 -31.97 -23.60 -3.07
N THR A 532 -31.82 -22.45 -2.37
CA THR A 532 -30.87 -21.41 -2.73
C THR A 532 -29.92 -21.05 -1.59
N ARG A 533 -28.76 -20.49 -1.93
CA ARG A 533 -27.77 -20.00 -0.96
C ARG A 533 -28.36 -18.93 -0.03
N GLU A 534 -29.17 -18.03 -0.57
CA GLU A 534 -29.82 -16.94 0.17
C GLU A 534 -30.75 -17.48 1.23
N GLN A 535 -31.54 -18.51 0.90
CA GLN A 535 -32.43 -19.20 1.85
C GLN A 535 -31.64 -19.89 2.97
N VAL A 536 -30.50 -20.51 2.66
CA VAL A 536 -29.59 -21.10 3.67
C VAL A 536 -29.12 -20.04 4.64
N LEU A 537 -28.58 -18.92 4.13
CA LEU A 537 -28.08 -17.82 4.97
C LEU A 537 -29.19 -17.22 5.83
N GLU A 538 -30.36 -17.01 5.28
CA GLU A 538 -31.51 -16.46 6.03
C GLU A 538 -31.96 -17.40 7.15
N GLN A 539 -32.01 -18.70 6.88
CA GLN A 539 -32.41 -19.70 7.87
C GLN A 539 -31.36 -19.82 8.99
N MET A 540 -30.06 -19.78 8.65
CA MET A 540 -28.97 -19.74 9.62
C MET A 540 -29.01 -18.47 10.49
N CYS A 541 -29.21 -17.30 9.88
CA CYS A 541 -29.35 -16.03 10.61
C CYS A 541 -30.53 -16.05 11.57
N ARG A 542 -31.72 -16.50 11.14
CA ARG A 542 -32.90 -16.61 11.99
C ARG A 542 -32.65 -17.54 13.18
N PHE A 543 -31.98 -18.67 12.97
CA PHE A 543 -31.66 -19.65 14.00
C PHE A 543 -30.72 -19.07 15.06
N VAL A 544 -29.63 -18.43 14.64
CA VAL A 544 -28.66 -17.80 15.56
C VAL A 544 -29.30 -16.62 16.32
N CYS A 545 -30.07 -15.76 15.64
CA CYS A 545 -30.75 -14.63 16.27
C CYS A 545 -31.85 -15.07 17.24
N GLY A 546 -32.56 -16.16 16.93
CA GLY A 546 -33.58 -16.75 17.81
C GLY A 546 -32.98 -17.28 19.11
N LYS A 547 -31.80 -17.93 19.06
CA LYS A 547 -31.07 -18.42 20.23
C LYS A 547 -30.50 -17.32 21.11
N LYS A 548 -29.99 -16.22 20.51
CA LYS A 548 -29.52 -15.03 21.27
C LYS A 548 -30.64 -14.35 22.08
N LYS A 549 -31.89 -14.36 21.60
CA LYS A 549 -33.03 -13.80 22.34
C LYS A 549 -33.52 -14.71 23.49
N ALA A 550 -33.17 -15.98 23.46
CA ALA A 550 -33.55 -16.93 24.54
C ALA A 550 -32.50 -17.05 25.65
N ALA A 551 -31.30 -16.46 25.45
CA ALA A 551 -30.19 -16.50 26.41
C ALA A 551 -29.91 -15.16 27.11
N GLY A 552 -30.70 -14.11 26.84
CA GLY A 552 -30.77 -12.80 27.50
C GLY A 552 -32.15 -12.66 28.10
#